data_3f67c453ec61a4fed6e5e07f04bfa4f3
#
_entry.id   3f67c453ec61a4fed6e5e07f04bfa4f3
#
_cell.length_a   1.000
_cell.length_b   1.000
_cell.length_c   1.000
_cell.angle_alpha   90.00
_cell.angle_beta   90.00
_cell.angle_gamma   90.00
#
_symmetry.space_group_name_H-M   'P 1'
#
loop_
_entity.id
_entity.type
_entity.pdbx_description
1 polymer ?
#
loop_
_entity_poly.entity_id
_entity_poly.type
_entity_poly.pdbx_seq_one_letter_code
_entity_poly.pdbx_strand_id
1 'polypeptide(L)'
;MDNYYFHMDNLSVGYDKKALIHDICIGIKKGEIVTLIGPNGSGKSTILKSITRQLQIIGGKVYFDDRNLNSFSYKELSTRMAVVLTERMRPELMTCHDIVATGRYPYTGRLGILSREDEEKVEEAMRAVHAESLGSRDFNNISDGQRQRVLLARAICQEPDIIILDEPTSFLDIKHKLDLLSILRDMAKKKQITVIMSLHEIDLAQKISDKIICVKGDTISHFGKPED
;
A
#
# COMPACT_ATOMS: atom_id res chain seq x y z
N MET A 1 7.41 7.73 -25.41
CA MET A 1 7.75 7.29 -24.03
C MET A 1 6.45 6.89 -23.38
N ASP A 2 6.36 5.68 -22.87
CA ASP A 2 5.16 5.25 -22.13
C ASP A 2 4.99 6.16 -20.91
N ASN A 3 3.80 6.75 -20.77
CA ASN A 3 3.49 7.67 -19.68
C ASN A 3 3.16 6.84 -18.42
N TYR A 4 4.20 6.47 -17.64
CA TYR A 4 4.02 5.74 -16.40
C TYR A 4 3.77 6.71 -15.25
N TYR A 5 2.79 6.40 -14.42
CA TYR A 5 2.45 7.17 -13.23
C TYR A 5 3.42 6.92 -12.07
N PHE A 6 3.92 5.68 -11.97
CA PHE A 6 4.95 5.31 -11.02
C PHE A 6 5.97 4.41 -11.73
N HIS A 7 7.25 4.75 -11.69
CA HIS A 7 8.24 3.90 -12.33
C HIS A 7 9.58 3.85 -11.58
N MET A 8 10.23 2.72 -11.70
CA MET A 8 11.55 2.41 -11.19
C MET A 8 12.51 2.31 -12.36
N ASP A 9 13.63 3.03 -12.27
CA ASP A 9 14.68 3.08 -13.28
C ASP A 9 16.00 2.58 -12.70
N ASN A 10 16.41 1.38 -13.14
CA ASN A 10 17.60 0.67 -12.68
C ASN A 10 17.70 0.63 -11.13
N LEU A 11 16.55 0.45 -10.46
CA LEU A 11 16.45 0.51 -9.02
C LEU A 11 17.17 -0.69 -8.38
N SER A 12 18.03 -0.39 -7.41
CA SER A 12 18.69 -1.38 -6.56
C SER A 12 18.30 -1.14 -5.10
N VAL A 13 17.85 -2.19 -4.43
CA VAL A 13 17.33 -2.15 -3.06
C VAL A 13 18.02 -3.17 -2.17
N GLY A 14 18.14 -2.89 -0.87
CA GLY A 14 18.78 -3.78 0.09
C GLY A 14 19.07 -3.09 1.41
N TYR A 15 20.04 -3.62 2.16
CA TYR A 15 20.43 -3.16 3.50
C TYR A 15 21.92 -2.91 3.57
N ASP A 16 22.35 -1.99 4.46
CA ASP A 16 23.75 -1.70 4.75
C ASP A 16 24.62 -1.47 3.48
N LYS A 17 24.04 -0.75 2.50
CA LYS A 17 24.68 -0.47 1.19
C LYS A 17 24.97 -1.74 0.36
N LYS A 18 24.40 -2.89 0.72
CA LYS A 18 24.47 -4.12 -0.08
C LYS A 18 23.14 -4.31 -0.80
N ALA A 19 23.19 -4.39 -2.13
CA ALA A 19 22.01 -4.68 -2.93
C ALA A 19 21.57 -6.12 -2.68
N LEU A 20 20.28 -6.28 -2.38
CA LEU A 20 19.59 -7.57 -2.31
C LEU A 20 18.94 -7.88 -3.66
N ILE A 21 18.39 -6.85 -4.31
CA ILE A 21 17.79 -6.94 -5.64
C ILE A 21 18.28 -5.74 -6.45
N HIS A 22 18.63 -5.98 -7.70
CA HIS A 22 19.17 -4.97 -8.60
C HIS A 22 18.45 -4.93 -9.94
N ASP A 23 18.71 -3.87 -10.70
CA ASP A 23 18.26 -3.66 -12.07
C ASP A 23 16.73 -3.72 -12.25
N ILE A 24 15.98 -3.20 -11.26
CA ILE A 24 14.52 -3.14 -11.33
C ILE A 24 14.12 -2.02 -12.27
N CYS A 25 13.57 -2.38 -13.44
CA CYS A 25 13.04 -1.47 -14.45
C CYS A 25 11.56 -1.78 -14.67
N ILE A 26 10.66 -1.01 -14.02
CA ILE A 26 9.22 -1.29 -13.99
C ILE A 26 8.45 0.01 -14.14
N GLY A 27 7.43 -0.02 -15.01
CA GLY A 27 6.51 1.09 -15.22
C GLY A 27 5.06 0.71 -14.93
N ILE A 28 4.39 1.51 -14.09
CA ILE A 28 3.03 1.30 -13.60
C ILE A 28 2.16 2.49 -14.04
N LYS A 29 1.01 2.23 -14.64
CA LYS A 29 0.05 3.26 -15.05
C LYS A 29 -0.88 3.62 -13.88
N LYS A 30 -1.51 4.79 -13.94
CA LYS A 30 -2.49 5.22 -12.95
C LYS A 30 -3.68 4.24 -12.92
N GLY A 31 -4.12 3.86 -11.72
CA GLY A 31 -5.23 2.94 -11.54
C GLY A 31 -4.93 1.46 -11.85
N GLU A 32 -3.66 1.10 -12.09
CA GLU A 32 -3.25 -0.31 -12.19
C GLU A 32 -3.08 -0.94 -10.79
N ILE A 33 -3.39 -2.23 -10.72
CA ILE A 33 -3.07 -3.10 -9.59
C ILE A 33 -1.85 -3.93 -9.96
N VAL A 34 -0.76 -3.76 -9.23
CA VAL A 34 0.50 -4.48 -9.45
C VAL A 34 0.84 -5.29 -8.21
N THR A 35 1.06 -6.59 -8.39
CA THR A 35 1.33 -7.51 -7.29
C THR A 35 2.73 -8.09 -7.39
N LEU A 36 3.47 -8.01 -6.28
CA LEU A 36 4.75 -8.69 -6.11
C LEU A 36 4.50 -10.10 -5.58
N ILE A 37 5.02 -11.10 -6.27
CA ILE A 37 5.02 -12.51 -5.84
C ILE A 37 6.44 -13.05 -5.77
N GLY A 38 6.63 -14.09 -4.99
CA GLY A 38 7.93 -14.75 -4.82
C GLY A 38 8.04 -15.43 -3.45
N PRO A 39 9.06 -16.27 -3.24
CA PRO A 39 9.30 -16.95 -1.97
C PRO A 39 9.43 -16.00 -0.78
N ASN A 40 9.26 -16.52 0.43
CA ASN A 40 9.57 -15.76 1.65
C ASN A 40 11.07 -15.40 1.65
N GLY A 41 11.37 -14.16 2.06
CA GLY A 41 12.75 -13.66 2.04
C GLY A 41 13.27 -13.24 0.66
N SER A 42 12.47 -13.31 -0.42
CA SER A 42 12.91 -12.89 -1.75
C SER A 42 13.10 -11.38 -1.92
N GLY A 43 12.75 -10.56 -0.90
CA GLY A 43 12.96 -9.12 -0.94
C GLY A 43 11.72 -8.30 -1.35
N LYS A 44 10.52 -8.88 -1.44
CA LYS A 44 9.27 -8.15 -1.75
C LYS A 44 9.06 -6.95 -0.82
N SER A 45 9.10 -7.19 0.49
CA SER A 45 8.96 -6.12 1.49
C SER A 45 10.12 -5.12 1.43
N THR A 46 11.32 -5.54 1.02
CA THR A 46 12.47 -4.63 0.81
C THR A 46 12.19 -3.67 -0.35
N ILE A 47 11.65 -4.16 -1.47
CA ILE A 47 11.22 -3.31 -2.58
C ILE A 47 10.14 -2.32 -2.09
N LEU A 48 9.08 -2.81 -1.41
CA LEU A 48 7.99 -1.96 -0.92
C LEU A 48 8.49 -0.90 0.07
N LYS A 49 9.36 -1.27 1.03
CA LYS A 49 9.97 -0.32 1.98
C LYS A 49 10.87 0.71 1.29
N SER A 50 11.55 0.34 0.21
CA SER A 50 12.42 1.27 -0.54
C SER A 50 11.60 2.27 -1.35
N ILE A 51 10.54 1.83 -2.04
CA ILE A 51 9.68 2.72 -2.82
C ILE A 51 8.77 3.60 -1.95
N THR A 52 8.64 3.29 -0.65
CA THR A 52 7.96 4.14 0.35
C THR A 52 8.91 5.03 1.14
N ARG A 53 10.21 5.05 0.79
CA ARG A 53 11.27 5.79 1.48
C ARG A 53 11.48 5.40 2.95
N GLN A 54 11.02 4.21 3.36
CA GLN A 54 11.34 3.66 4.68
C GLN A 54 12.72 3.02 4.71
N LEU A 55 13.20 2.55 3.54
CA LEU A 55 14.57 2.12 3.33
C LEU A 55 15.22 3.02 2.26
N GLN A 56 16.49 3.33 2.47
CA GLN A 56 17.26 4.06 1.48
C GLN A 56 17.51 3.16 0.27
N ILE A 57 17.24 3.66 -0.94
CA ILE A 57 17.63 2.99 -2.19
C ILE A 57 19.15 2.97 -2.32
N ILE A 58 19.69 1.88 -2.87
CA ILE A 58 21.13 1.68 -3.03
C ILE A 58 21.60 2.23 -4.36
N GLY A 59 20.80 2.10 -5.40
CA GLY A 59 21.09 2.62 -6.74
C GLY A 59 19.82 2.85 -7.54
N GLY A 60 19.94 3.55 -8.66
CA GLY A 60 18.82 3.87 -9.53
C GLY A 60 17.93 4.99 -9.02
N LYS A 61 16.73 5.09 -9.57
CA LYS A 61 15.76 6.14 -9.24
C LYS A 61 14.34 5.60 -9.24
N VAL A 62 13.49 6.24 -8.45
CA VAL A 62 12.03 6.03 -8.46
C VAL A 62 11.38 7.35 -8.82
N TYR A 63 10.40 7.29 -9.69
CA TYR A 63 9.63 8.44 -10.13
C TYR A 63 8.15 8.23 -9.80
N PHE A 64 7.52 9.27 -9.34
CA PHE A 64 6.11 9.34 -9.04
C PHE A 64 5.54 10.59 -9.71
N ASP A 65 4.59 10.41 -10.65
CA ASP A 65 3.99 11.51 -11.42
C ASP A 65 5.08 12.39 -12.07
N ASP A 66 5.98 11.74 -12.85
CA ASP A 66 7.13 12.32 -13.56
C ASP A 66 8.18 13.05 -12.68
N ARG A 67 7.99 13.05 -11.35
CA ARG A 67 8.95 13.64 -10.40
C ARG A 67 9.75 12.55 -9.68
N ASN A 68 11.05 12.79 -9.47
CA ASN A 68 11.85 11.89 -8.65
C ASN A 68 11.26 11.81 -7.23
N LEU A 69 11.06 10.59 -6.73
CA LEU A 69 10.45 10.34 -5.42
C LEU A 69 11.18 11.07 -4.27
N ASN A 70 12.50 11.21 -4.37
CA ASN A 70 13.30 11.89 -3.36
C ASN A 70 13.14 13.42 -3.36
N SER A 71 12.54 14.00 -4.43
CA SER A 71 12.27 15.44 -4.49
C SER A 71 10.99 15.85 -3.76
N PHE A 72 10.14 14.91 -3.39
CA PHE A 72 8.97 15.20 -2.57
C PHE A 72 9.35 15.43 -1.11
N SER A 73 8.74 16.42 -0.48
CA SER A 73 8.73 16.49 0.98
C SER A 73 7.94 15.33 1.58
N TYR A 74 8.20 14.98 2.84
CA TYR A 74 7.40 13.95 3.52
C TYR A 74 5.93 14.33 3.61
N LYS A 75 5.62 15.62 3.78
CA LYS A 75 4.25 16.11 3.81
C LYS A 75 3.55 15.94 2.46
N GLU A 76 4.17 16.31 1.35
CA GLU A 76 3.62 16.07 0.00
C GLU A 76 3.40 14.57 -0.24
N LEU A 77 4.37 13.73 0.12
CA LEU A 77 4.25 12.30 -0.10
C LEU A 77 3.13 11.69 0.75
N SER A 78 2.96 12.15 2.00
CA SER A 78 1.92 11.65 2.90
C SER A 78 0.49 12.06 2.51
N THR A 79 0.29 12.99 1.58
CA THR A 79 -1.04 13.27 1.01
C THR A 79 -1.32 12.47 -0.27
N ARG A 80 -0.30 11.83 -0.86
CA ARG A 80 -0.40 11.15 -2.15
C ARG A 80 -0.16 9.64 -2.09
N MET A 81 0.53 9.16 -1.05
CA MET A 81 0.92 7.76 -0.90
C MET A 81 0.51 7.24 0.47
N ALA A 82 -0.35 6.24 0.52
CA ALA A 82 -0.70 5.52 1.74
C ALA A 82 0.02 4.17 1.79
N VAL A 83 0.38 3.76 3.01
CA VAL A 83 1.14 2.53 3.23
C VAL A 83 0.48 1.70 4.33
N VAL A 84 0.25 0.42 4.04
CA VAL A 84 -0.23 -0.58 4.99
C VAL A 84 0.80 -1.69 5.06
N LEU A 85 1.52 -1.75 6.18
CA LEU A 85 2.56 -2.76 6.41
C LEU A 85 2.04 -3.91 7.26
N THR A 86 2.72 -5.04 7.20
CA THR A 86 2.42 -6.25 7.97
C THR A 86 2.73 -6.08 9.47
N GLU A 87 3.48 -5.05 9.87
CA GLU A 87 3.85 -4.82 11.26
C GLU A 87 2.62 -4.59 12.13
N ARG A 88 2.47 -5.40 13.19
CA ARG A 88 1.35 -5.29 14.13
C ARG A 88 1.51 -4.03 14.98
N MET A 89 0.73 -3.01 14.67
CA MET A 89 0.55 -1.87 15.56
C MET A 89 -0.26 -2.32 16.79
N ARG A 90 0.17 -1.89 17.97
CA ARG A 90 -0.57 -2.04 19.24
C ARG A 90 -0.69 -0.66 19.90
N PRO A 91 -1.53 0.21 19.35
CA PRO A 91 -1.75 1.52 19.93
C PRO A 91 -2.45 1.37 21.29
N GLU A 92 -2.03 2.15 22.27
CA GLU A 92 -2.69 2.19 23.57
C GLU A 92 -3.93 3.10 23.49
N LEU A 93 -5.06 2.62 24.05
CA LEU A 93 -6.29 3.40 24.25
C LEU A 93 -6.89 4.03 22.97
N MET A 94 -6.66 3.45 21.79
CA MET A 94 -7.25 3.94 20.53
C MET A 94 -8.41 3.07 20.07
N THR A 95 -9.50 3.72 19.71
CA THR A 95 -10.62 3.07 19.01
C THR A 95 -10.28 2.83 17.54
N CYS A 96 -11.09 2.00 16.86
CA CYS A 96 -10.96 1.83 15.40
C CYS A 96 -11.17 3.15 14.64
N HIS A 97 -12.08 4.00 15.11
CA HIS A 97 -12.29 5.34 14.56
C HIS A 97 -11.02 6.19 14.69
N ASP A 98 -10.39 6.22 15.88
CA ASP A 98 -9.16 6.98 16.09
C ASP A 98 -8.04 6.53 15.15
N ILE A 99 -7.91 5.22 14.92
CA ILE A 99 -6.93 4.67 13.97
C ILE A 99 -7.20 5.19 12.55
N VAL A 100 -8.45 5.15 12.08
CA VAL A 100 -8.80 5.66 10.75
C VAL A 100 -8.55 7.17 10.67
N ALA A 101 -8.89 7.91 11.71
CA ALA A 101 -8.70 9.35 11.82
C ALA A 101 -7.23 9.78 11.68
N THR A 102 -6.27 8.92 12.08
CA THR A 102 -4.83 9.20 11.83
C THR A 102 -4.52 9.36 10.34
N GLY A 103 -5.33 8.82 9.43
CA GLY A 103 -5.20 9.02 7.98
C GLY A 103 -5.36 10.50 7.57
N ARG A 104 -6.00 11.32 8.40
CA ARG A 104 -6.18 12.77 8.15
C ARG A 104 -5.04 13.63 8.67
N TYR A 105 -4.09 13.09 9.43
CA TYR A 105 -2.97 13.89 9.98
C TYR A 105 -2.18 14.70 8.95
N PRO A 106 -1.96 14.26 7.71
CA PRO A 106 -1.30 15.09 6.69
C PRO A 106 -2.05 16.40 6.39
N TYR A 107 -3.35 16.46 6.65
CA TYR A 107 -4.25 17.60 6.36
C TYR A 107 -4.50 18.46 7.59
N THR A 108 -4.30 17.94 8.80
CA THR A 108 -4.48 18.68 10.04
C THR A 108 -3.32 19.66 10.29
N GLY A 109 -3.57 20.70 11.09
CA GLY A 109 -2.53 21.60 11.56
C GLY A 109 -1.65 20.97 12.64
N ARG A 110 -0.79 21.80 13.29
CA ARG A 110 0.15 21.35 14.33
C ARG A 110 -0.50 20.68 15.55
N LEU A 111 -1.75 20.98 15.82
CA LEU A 111 -2.50 20.42 16.96
C LEU A 111 -3.21 19.11 16.62
N GLY A 112 -3.19 18.65 15.37
CA GLY A 112 -3.84 17.40 14.96
C GLY A 112 -5.36 17.40 15.12
N ILE A 113 -6.00 18.59 15.23
CA ILE A 113 -7.44 18.70 15.39
C ILE A 113 -8.12 18.45 14.05
N LEU A 114 -9.04 17.49 14.03
CA LEU A 114 -9.84 17.17 12.86
C LEU A 114 -10.91 18.26 12.64
N SER A 115 -11.09 18.62 11.39
CA SER A 115 -12.23 19.44 10.97
C SER A 115 -13.47 18.56 10.82
N ARG A 116 -14.65 19.19 10.63
CA ARG A 116 -15.87 18.46 10.29
C ARG A 116 -15.73 17.69 8.97
N GLU A 117 -15.04 18.24 7.99
CA GLU A 117 -14.77 17.58 6.71
C GLU A 117 -13.88 16.34 6.92
N ASP A 118 -12.87 16.43 7.79
CA ASP A 118 -12.03 15.27 8.12
C ASP A 118 -12.83 14.13 8.77
N GLU A 119 -13.76 14.46 9.69
CA GLU A 119 -14.65 13.48 10.31
C GLU A 119 -15.57 12.80 9.27
N GLU A 120 -16.13 13.58 8.33
CA GLU A 120 -16.93 13.04 7.22
C GLU A 120 -16.09 12.04 6.37
N LYS A 121 -14.79 12.35 6.11
CA LYS A 121 -13.85 11.47 5.40
C LYS A 121 -13.54 10.18 6.18
N VAL A 122 -13.41 10.26 7.50
CA VAL A 122 -13.24 9.09 8.36
C VAL A 122 -14.44 8.16 8.22
N GLU A 123 -15.66 8.69 8.34
CA GLU A 123 -16.88 7.89 8.19
C GLU A 123 -17.03 7.29 6.78
N GLU A 124 -16.72 8.07 5.73
CA GLU A 124 -16.71 7.57 4.34
C GLU A 124 -15.73 6.42 4.14
N ALA A 125 -14.53 6.54 4.71
CA ALA A 125 -13.51 5.51 4.63
C ALA A 125 -13.94 4.23 5.36
N MET A 126 -14.55 4.36 6.54
CA MET A 126 -15.07 3.22 7.31
C MET A 126 -16.21 2.52 6.57
N ARG A 127 -17.11 3.27 5.93
CA ARG A 127 -18.17 2.71 5.08
C ARG A 127 -17.61 1.94 3.89
N ALA A 128 -16.59 2.48 3.24
CA ALA A 128 -15.97 1.86 2.06
C ALA A 128 -15.39 0.46 2.33
N VAL A 129 -15.08 0.13 3.57
CA VAL A 129 -14.53 -1.16 3.99
C VAL A 129 -15.50 -1.97 4.89
N HIS A 130 -16.74 -1.52 5.04
CA HIS A 130 -17.76 -2.14 5.91
C HIS A 130 -17.28 -2.29 7.37
N ALA A 131 -16.70 -1.22 7.93
CA ALA A 131 -16.15 -1.19 9.29
C ALA A 131 -16.88 -0.21 10.23
N GLU A 132 -18.02 0.38 9.84
CA GLU A 132 -18.77 1.38 10.62
C GLU A 132 -19.09 0.89 12.03
N SER A 133 -19.55 -0.36 12.15
CA SER A 133 -19.91 -0.97 13.43
C SER A 133 -18.72 -1.20 14.37
N LEU A 134 -17.49 -1.02 13.88
CA LEU A 134 -16.26 -1.16 14.66
C LEU A 134 -15.79 0.15 15.28
N GLY A 135 -16.33 1.30 14.87
CA GLY A 135 -15.79 2.63 15.19
C GLY A 135 -15.43 2.83 16.65
N SER A 136 -16.35 2.52 17.57
CA SER A 136 -16.16 2.69 18.99
C SER A 136 -15.40 1.55 19.70
N ARG A 137 -15.01 0.49 18.98
CA ARG A 137 -14.29 -0.64 19.56
C ARG A 137 -12.81 -0.32 19.70
N ASP A 138 -12.21 -0.82 20.78
CA ASP A 138 -10.76 -0.81 20.96
C ASP A 138 -10.09 -1.60 19.81
N PHE A 139 -9.14 -0.97 19.13
CA PHE A 139 -8.42 -1.55 18.00
C PHE A 139 -7.66 -2.83 18.35
N ASN A 140 -7.22 -2.99 19.61
CA ASN A 140 -6.53 -4.20 20.05
C ASN A 140 -7.47 -5.38 20.28
N ASN A 141 -8.79 -5.12 20.44
CA ASN A 141 -9.81 -6.10 20.80
C ASN A 141 -10.69 -6.55 19.61
N ILE A 142 -10.21 -6.39 18.37
CA ILE A 142 -10.89 -6.84 17.16
C ILE A 142 -10.13 -7.99 16.49
N SER A 143 -10.80 -8.76 15.60
CA SER A 143 -10.18 -9.84 14.85
C SER A 143 -9.16 -9.34 13.83
N ASP A 144 -8.24 -10.20 13.37
CA ASP A 144 -7.24 -9.82 12.37
C ASP A 144 -7.89 -9.33 11.06
N GLY A 145 -9.00 -9.95 10.62
CA GLY A 145 -9.75 -9.48 9.45
C GLY A 145 -10.40 -8.12 9.65
N GLN A 146 -10.94 -7.84 10.84
CA GLN A 146 -11.47 -6.53 11.20
C GLN A 146 -10.34 -5.50 11.26
N ARG A 147 -9.20 -5.86 11.85
CA ARG A 147 -8.02 -5.01 11.92
C ARG A 147 -7.53 -4.61 10.53
N GLN A 148 -7.44 -5.56 9.62
CA GLN A 148 -7.00 -5.29 8.25
C GLN A 148 -7.93 -4.32 7.52
N ARG A 149 -9.27 -4.47 7.71
CA ARG A 149 -10.25 -3.50 7.17
C ARG A 149 -10.07 -2.10 7.77
N VAL A 150 -9.85 -1.98 9.06
CA VAL A 150 -9.60 -0.68 9.72
C VAL A 150 -8.32 -0.03 9.20
N LEU A 151 -7.22 -0.80 9.02
CA LEU A 151 -5.98 -0.29 8.43
C LEU A 151 -6.15 0.14 6.98
N LEU A 152 -6.96 -0.59 6.21
CA LEU A 152 -7.32 -0.18 4.85
C LEU A 152 -8.19 1.08 4.86
N ALA A 153 -9.16 1.21 5.77
CA ALA A 153 -9.94 2.44 5.95
C ALA A 153 -9.04 3.65 6.25
N ARG A 154 -8.05 3.49 7.13
CA ARG A 154 -7.05 4.52 7.40
C ARG A 154 -6.31 4.95 6.13
N ALA A 155 -5.88 4.00 5.30
CA ALA A 155 -5.21 4.29 4.04
C ALA A 155 -6.13 5.02 3.05
N ILE A 156 -7.41 4.63 2.98
CA ILE A 156 -8.43 5.28 2.15
C ILE A 156 -8.73 6.71 2.62
N CYS A 157 -8.85 6.89 3.93
CA CYS A 157 -9.13 8.18 4.58
C CYS A 157 -8.06 9.24 4.27
N GLN A 158 -6.86 8.82 3.96
CA GLN A 158 -5.75 9.66 3.51
C GLN A 158 -5.96 10.22 2.09
N GLU A 159 -6.95 9.73 1.32
CA GLU A 159 -7.25 10.11 -0.08
C GLU A 159 -6.01 10.03 -1.00
N PRO A 160 -5.30 8.90 -1.02
CA PRO A 160 -4.03 8.80 -1.74
C PRO A 160 -4.21 8.58 -3.24
N ASP A 161 -3.20 8.93 -4.02
CA ASP A 161 -3.08 8.54 -5.43
C ASP A 161 -2.60 7.08 -5.59
N ILE A 162 -1.82 6.60 -4.61
CA ILE A 162 -1.24 5.26 -4.62
C ILE A 162 -1.32 4.63 -3.22
N ILE A 163 -1.71 3.36 -3.15
CA ILE A 163 -1.72 2.56 -1.92
C ILE A 163 -0.70 1.44 -2.06
N ILE A 164 0.19 1.32 -1.07
CA ILE A 164 1.18 0.25 -1.01
C ILE A 164 0.86 -0.65 0.18
N LEU A 165 0.70 -1.97 -0.08
CA LEU A 165 0.33 -2.94 0.93
C LEU A 165 1.34 -4.10 0.96
N ASP A 166 1.85 -4.40 2.14
CA ASP A 166 2.71 -5.57 2.33
C ASP A 166 1.89 -6.70 2.96
N GLU A 167 1.68 -7.78 2.18
CA GLU A 167 0.94 -8.97 2.57
C GLU A 167 -0.45 -8.72 3.17
N PRO A 168 -1.34 -7.92 2.53
CA PRO A 168 -2.60 -7.50 3.12
C PRO A 168 -3.59 -8.64 3.38
N THR A 169 -3.37 -9.82 2.80
CA THR A 169 -4.22 -11.00 2.97
C THR A 169 -3.72 -11.98 4.03
N SER A 170 -2.56 -11.72 4.64
CA SER A 170 -1.99 -12.59 5.67
C SER A 170 -2.92 -12.72 6.87
N PHE A 171 -3.04 -13.93 7.41
CA PHE A 171 -3.90 -14.27 8.55
C PHE A 171 -5.41 -14.10 8.34
N LEU A 172 -5.86 -13.88 7.10
CA LEU A 172 -7.27 -13.81 6.77
C LEU A 172 -7.80 -15.15 6.25
N ASP A 173 -9.04 -15.47 6.58
CA ASP A 173 -9.77 -16.54 5.89
C ASP A 173 -10.13 -16.12 4.45
N ILE A 174 -10.52 -17.10 3.63
CA ILE A 174 -10.77 -16.89 2.20
C ILE A 174 -11.84 -15.82 1.93
N LYS A 175 -12.89 -15.75 2.75
CA LYS A 175 -13.96 -14.76 2.60
C LYS A 175 -13.41 -13.35 2.79
N HIS A 176 -12.69 -13.11 3.88
CA HIS A 176 -12.12 -11.80 4.18
C HIS A 176 -11.02 -11.39 3.19
N LYS A 177 -10.25 -12.37 2.64
CA LYS A 177 -9.31 -12.11 1.53
C LYS A 177 -10.03 -11.58 0.29
N LEU A 178 -11.08 -12.27 -0.14
CA LEU A 178 -11.84 -11.88 -1.32
C LEU A 178 -12.54 -10.53 -1.15
N ASP A 179 -13.10 -10.26 0.02
CA ASP A 179 -13.72 -8.97 0.34
C ASP A 179 -12.68 -7.84 0.26
N LEU A 180 -11.51 -8.00 0.87
CA LEU A 180 -10.43 -7.02 0.82
C LEU A 180 -9.98 -6.74 -0.62
N LEU A 181 -9.73 -7.80 -1.39
CA LEU A 181 -9.28 -7.68 -2.78
C LEU A 181 -10.34 -7.02 -3.66
N SER A 182 -11.63 -7.28 -3.40
CA SER A 182 -12.74 -6.62 -4.09
C SER A 182 -12.75 -5.11 -3.84
N ILE A 183 -12.54 -4.69 -2.59
CA ILE A 183 -12.44 -3.28 -2.21
C ILE A 183 -11.26 -2.62 -2.94
N LEU A 184 -10.08 -3.25 -2.94
CA LEU A 184 -8.90 -2.72 -3.64
C LEU A 184 -9.13 -2.58 -5.15
N ARG A 185 -9.84 -3.56 -5.77
CA ARG A 185 -10.22 -3.49 -7.18
C ARG A 185 -11.14 -2.32 -7.47
N ASP A 186 -12.15 -2.12 -6.64
CA ASP A 186 -13.08 -1.00 -6.78
C ASP A 186 -12.37 0.35 -6.65
N MET A 187 -11.43 0.47 -5.74
CA MET A 187 -10.61 1.68 -5.59
C MET A 187 -9.76 1.94 -6.83
N ALA A 188 -9.09 0.92 -7.35
CA ALA A 188 -8.27 1.06 -8.54
C ALA A 188 -9.12 1.44 -9.77
N LYS A 189 -10.23 0.75 -10.02
CA LYS A 189 -11.02 0.93 -11.24
C LYS A 189 -11.96 2.14 -11.18
N LYS A 190 -12.62 2.40 -10.04
CA LYS A 190 -13.59 3.50 -9.89
C LYS A 190 -12.95 4.82 -9.48
N LYS A 191 -11.94 4.77 -8.60
CA LYS A 191 -11.28 5.98 -8.07
C LYS A 191 -9.91 6.25 -8.69
N GLN A 192 -9.45 5.39 -9.63
CA GLN A 192 -8.15 5.51 -10.30
C GLN A 192 -6.96 5.57 -9.32
N ILE A 193 -7.09 4.88 -8.18
CA ILE A 193 -6.01 4.74 -7.20
C ILE A 193 -5.10 3.59 -7.66
N THR A 194 -3.82 3.86 -7.79
CA THR A 194 -2.83 2.83 -8.10
C THR A 194 -2.58 1.95 -6.87
N VAL A 195 -2.53 0.63 -7.05
CA VAL A 195 -2.29 -0.30 -5.95
C VAL A 195 -1.03 -1.11 -6.24
N ILE A 196 -0.07 -1.07 -5.31
CA ILE A 196 1.12 -1.93 -5.33
C ILE A 196 1.08 -2.80 -4.08
N MET A 197 1.07 -4.12 -4.22
CA MET A 197 1.01 -4.99 -3.06
C MET A 197 1.87 -6.24 -3.21
N SER A 198 2.23 -6.86 -2.10
CA SER A 198 2.80 -8.21 -2.08
C SER A 198 1.71 -9.23 -1.72
N LEU A 199 1.71 -10.38 -2.37
CA LEU A 199 0.86 -11.51 -2.03
C LEU A 199 1.68 -12.81 -2.02
N HIS A 200 1.21 -13.79 -1.22
CA HIS A 200 1.76 -15.15 -1.22
C HIS A 200 0.99 -16.09 -2.15
N GLU A 201 -0.31 -15.88 -2.28
CA GLU A 201 -1.20 -16.72 -3.06
C GLU A 201 -1.18 -16.31 -4.54
N ILE A 202 -0.57 -17.15 -5.38
CA ILE A 202 -0.45 -16.90 -6.82
C ILE A 202 -1.84 -16.79 -7.47
N ASP A 203 -2.77 -17.67 -7.11
CA ASP A 203 -4.14 -17.67 -7.66
C ASP A 203 -4.88 -16.36 -7.39
N LEU A 204 -4.68 -15.76 -6.21
CA LEU A 204 -5.26 -14.47 -5.87
C LEU A 204 -4.56 -13.34 -6.63
N ALA A 205 -3.23 -13.40 -6.73
CA ALA A 205 -2.47 -12.42 -7.50
C ALA A 205 -2.90 -12.40 -8.97
N GLN A 206 -3.06 -13.56 -9.60
CA GLN A 206 -3.54 -13.67 -10.99
C GLN A 206 -4.95 -13.09 -11.19
N LYS A 207 -5.84 -13.27 -10.22
CA LYS A 207 -7.24 -12.80 -10.33
C LYS A 207 -7.41 -11.29 -10.13
N ILE A 208 -6.54 -10.66 -9.33
CA ILE A 208 -6.71 -9.26 -8.95
C ILE A 208 -5.84 -8.31 -9.76
N SER A 209 -4.66 -8.75 -10.22
CA SER A 209 -3.63 -7.87 -10.74
C SER A 209 -3.81 -7.55 -12.22
N ASP A 210 -3.49 -6.33 -12.61
CA ASP A 210 -3.27 -5.96 -13.99
C ASP A 210 -1.86 -6.40 -14.47
N LYS A 211 -0.89 -6.41 -13.52
CA LYS A 211 0.48 -6.89 -13.76
C LYS A 211 1.05 -7.57 -12.53
N ILE A 212 1.96 -8.49 -12.75
CA ILE A 212 2.67 -9.23 -11.71
C ILE A 212 4.17 -8.99 -11.82
N ILE A 213 4.82 -8.81 -10.67
CA ILE A 213 6.27 -8.73 -10.51
C ILE A 213 6.71 -10.02 -9.81
N CYS A 214 7.44 -10.89 -10.50
CA CYS A 214 8.01 -12.11 -9.92
C CYS A 214 9.41 -11.82 -9.40
N VAL A 215 9.57 -11.88 -8.08
CA VAL A 215 10.87 -11.68 -7.39
C VAL A 215 11.53 -13.02 -7.16
N LYS A 216 12.72 -13.25 -7.74
CA LYS A 216 13.46 -14.51 -7.60
C LYS A 216 14.95 -14.24 -7.48
N GLY A 217 15.54 -14.71 -6.37
CA GLY A 217 16.95 -14.45 -6.10
C GLY A 217 17.20 -12.95 -5.89
N ASP A 218 18.12 -12.42 -6.69
CA ASP A 218 18.58 -11.03 -6.62
C ASP A 218 18.04 -10.14 -7.75
N THR A 219 17.00 -10.62 -8.47
CA THR A 219 16.44 -9.93 -9.64
C THR A 219 14.93 -10.10 -9.77
N ILE A 220 14.36 -9.34 -10.68
CA ILE A 220 12.98 -9.53 -11.16
C ILE A 220 13.00 -10.52 -12.34
N SER A 221 12.45 -11.71 -12.14
CA SER A 221 12.43 -12.77 -13.14
C SER A 221 11.32 -12.56 -14.18
N HIS A 222 10.26 -11.84 -13.84
CA HIS A 222 9.16 -11.52 -14.74
C HIS A 222 8.45 -10.24 -14.30
N PHE A 223 8.04 -9.42 -15.29
CA PHE A 223 7.11 -8.31 -15.11
C PHE A 223 6.20 -8.23 -16.32
N GLY A 224 4.93 -8.50 -16.15
CA GLY A 224 3.97 -8.55 -17.24
C GLY A 224 2.54 -8.79 -16.74
N LYS A 225 1.66 -9.14 -17.67
CA LYS A 225 0.30 -9.55 -17.33
C LYS A 225 0.31 -10.89 -16.60
N PRO A 226 -0.74 -11.18 -15.80
CA PRO A 226 -0.86 -12.47 -15.10
C PRO A 226 -0.89 -13.71 -16.00
N GLU A 227 -1.18 -13.53 -17.29
CA GLU A 227 -1.33 -14.58 -18.30
C GLU A 227 0.01 -14.91 -19.00
N ASP A 228 1.01 -14.04 -18.89
CA ASP A 228 2.34 -14.20 -19.48
C ASP A 228 3.22 -15.10 -18.58
#